data_b047a54b4afa5a5db51efaee5edf406d
#
_entry.id   b047a54b4afa5a5db51efaee5edf406d
#
_cell.length_a   1.000
_cell.length_b   1.000
_cell.length_c   1.000
_cell.angle_alpha   90.00
_cell.angle_beta   90.00
_cell.angle_gamma   90.00
#
_symmetry.space_group_name_H-M   'P 1'
#
loop_
_entity.id
_entity.type
_entity.pdbx_description
1 polymer ?
#
loop_
_entity_poly.entity_id
_entity_poly.type
_entity_poly.pdbx_seq_one_letter_code
_entity_poly.pdbx_strand_id
1 'polypeptide(L)'
;MDKIIEINSAVNGFVWGPIMLALLVGTGIYLSFRVGFIQFSKIGYWWKNTIGKIFQKSEAGEGEITPMQAVSTALASTVGTGNIAGVTGAIILGGPGAVFWMWISALFGMVTKFAEVTLAVKYRERNEKGDWCGGPMYYIKNGLGPKWKWLGVIFSVFGALAAFGIGNISQINSIASSVNSVAVAFHENAKEFDMIIGLITGVVIAIFVALVLLGGVKRIGQVTEKLVPGMAAIYIVCALVVVIANAGTIPGVFASIFQGAFNPSAVVGGAVGVTMKLAITKGVGRGVFSNEAGLGSAPIAHAATSEKNPVKQGLYGIFEVFMDTIVICTLTSLVVLCSGAATGNYGNNDLAGVPTAVAGFASVFGDKLGSLILAVGLLLFATSTILGWALYGTRCAEFLFGSKIIRPYQVLFCLVVIAGSVADLKLVWDISDTLNGLMAIPNLIAVLLLSPVVIKLTKEHFNGVKAGKLE
;
A
#
# COMPACT_ATOMS: atom_id res chain seq x y z
N MET A 1 -30.22 -6.40 2.80
CA MET A 1 -28.81 -6.76 2.71
C MET A 1 -28.41 -6.89 1.25
N ASP A 2 -29.13 -7.68 0.44
CA ASP A 2 -28.80 -8.01 -0.95
C ASP A 2 -28.65 -6.80 -1.88
N LYS A 3 -29.54 -5.79 -1.77
CA LYS A 3 -29.40 -4.54 -2.52
C LYS A 3 -28.11 -3.77 -2.22
N ILE A 4 -27.63 -3.80 -0.97
CA ILE A 4 -26.39 -3.14 -0.58
C ILE A 4 -25.20 -3.86 -1.23
N ILE A 5 -25.21 -5.19 -1.20
CA ILE A 5 -24.19 -6.02 -1.82
C ILE A 5 -24.17 -5.80 -3.33
N GLU A 6 -25.32 -5.76 -3.98
CA GLU A 6 -25.46 -5.53 -5.42
C GLU A 6 -24.92 -4.15 -5.83
N ILE A 7 -25.33 -3.09 -5.12
CA ILE A 7 -24.86 -1.73 -5.37
C ILE A 7 -23.36 -1.64 -5.15
N ASN A 8 -22.86 -2.21 -4.04
CA ASN A 8 -21.42 -2.20 -3.75
C ASN A 8 -20.62 -2.93 -4.84
N SER A 9 -21.09 -4.09 -5.28
CA SER A 9 -20.46 -4.88 -6.33
C SER A 9 -20.41 -4.11 -7.67
N ALA A 10 -21.49 -3.42 -8.03
CA ALA A 10 -21.52 -2.59 -9.23
C ALA A 10 -20.53 -1.41 -9.16
N VAL A 11 -20.50 -0.71 -8.03
CA VAL A 11 -19.57 0.42 -7.79
C VAL A 11 -18.12 -0.09 -7.74
N ASN A 12 -17.85 -1.19 -7.04
CA ASN A 12 -16.53 -1.80 -6.96
C ASN A 12 -16.04 -2.22 -8.35
N GLY A 13 -16.90 -2.86 -9.16
CA GLY A 13 -16.59 -3.23 -10.53
C GLY A 13 -16.27 -2.03 -11.45
N PHE A 14 -16.84 -0.86 -11.18
CA PHE A 14 -16.49 0.38 -11.88
C PHE A 14 -15.14 0.92 -11.39
N VAL A 15 -14.95 1.00 -10.07
CA VAL A 15 -13.76 1.60 -9.43
C VAL A 15 -12.48 0.80 -9.71
N TRP A 16 -12.58 -0.52 -9.71
CA TRP A 16 -11.47 -1.40 -10.07
C TRP A 16 -11.58 -1.91 -11.51
N GLY A 17 -12.51 -1.33 -12.26
CA GLY A 17 -12.73 -1.64 -13.67
C GLY A 17 -11.71 -0.99 -14.61
N PRO A 18 -11.73 -1.39 -15.90
CA PRO A 18 -10.73 -0.95 -16.89
C PRO A 18 -10.63 0.57 -17.04
N ILE A 19 -11.74 1.30 -16.89
CA ILE A 19 -11.77 2.77 -17.04
C ILE A 19 -10.94 3.44 -15.95
N MET A 20 -11.15 3.07 -14.69
CA MET A 20 -10.41 3.65 -13.56
C MET A 20 -8.94 3.23 -13.57
N LEU A 21 -8.65 1.96 -13.91
CA LEU A 21 -7.27 1.50 -14.06
C LEU A 21 -6.55 2.23 -15.19
N ALA A 22 -7.24 2.51 -16.30
CA ALA A 22 -6.70 3.31 -17.40
C ALA A 22 -6.46 4.78 -16.96
N LEU A 23 -7.32 5.37 -16.13
CA LEU A 23 -7.12 6.71 -15.57
C LEU A 23 -5.93 6.75 -14.61
N LEU A 24 -5.79 5.76 -13.73
CA LEU A 24 -4.67 5.65 -12.78
C LEU A 24 -3.33 5.55 -13.52
N VAL A 25 -3.20 4.59 -14.43
CA VAL A 25 -1.97 4.41 -15.22
C VAL A 25 -1.77 5.57 -16.19
N GLY A 26 -2.84 6.03 -16.86
CA GLY A 26 -2.82 7.16 -17.80
C GLY A 26 -2.35 8.47 -17.16
N THR A 27 -2.76 8.74 -15.92
CA THR A 27 -2.27 9.89 -15.14
C THR A 27 -0.75 9.77 -14.92
N GLY A 28 -0.26 8.60 -14.55
CA GLY A 28 1.17 8.34 -14.39
C GLY A 28 1.95 8.50 -15.69
N ILE A 29 1.41 8.01 -16.80
CA ILE A 29 1.99 8.18 -18.14
C ILE A 29 2.06 9.67 -18.50
N TYR A 30 0.93 10.39 -18.39
CA TYR A 30 0.87 11.82 -18.66
C TYR A 30 1.91 12.60 -17.85
N LEU A 31 1.95 12.38 -16.53
CA LEU A 31 2.91 13.03 -15.66
C LEU A 31 4.35 12.66 -16.01
N SER A 32 4.64 11.40 -16.35
CA SER A 32 5.98 10.96 -16.77
C SER A 32 6.50 11.74 -17.97
N PHE A 33 5.67 11.93 -19.00
CA PHE A 33 6.03 12.77 -20.14
C PHE A 33 6.25 14.24 -19.73
N ARG A 34 5.42 14.78 -18.85
CA ARG A 34 5.46 16.19 -18.45
C ARG A 34 6.66 16.54 -17.56
N VAL A 35 7.14 15.61 -16.73
CA VAL A 35 8.30 15.80 -15.85
C VAL A 35 9.60 15.16 -16.40
N GLY A 36 9.58 14.63 -17.63
CA GLY A 36 10.76 14.07 -18.30
C GLY A 36 11.21 12.73 -17.75
N PHE A 37 10.26 11.84 -17.44
CA PHE A 37 10.52 10.48 -16.93
C PHE A 37 11.48 10.46 -15.73
N ILE A 38 11.21 11.32 -14.73
CA ILE A 38 12.05 11.52 -13.55
C ILE A 38 12.43 10.20 -12.86
N GLN A 39 11.54 9.22 -12.84
CA GLN A 39 11.76 7.91 -12.26
C GLN A 39 12.93 7.15 -12.91
N PHE A 40 13.24 7.43 -14.18
CA PHE A 40 14.34 6.85 -14.94
C PHE A 40 15.47 7.86 -15.16
N SER A 41 15.15 9.07 -15.65
CA SER A 41 16.14 10.08 -16.02
C SER A 41 16.94 10.63 -14.83
N LYS A 42 16.41 10.48 -13.61
CA LYS A 42 17.01 10.96 -12.37
C LYS A 42 17.25 9.86 -11.34
N ILE A 43 17.41 8.61 -11.78
CA ILE A 43 17.56 7.46 -10.89
C ILE A 43 18.71 7.62 -9.90
N GLY A 44 19.89 8.04 -10.33
CA GLY A 44 21.05 8.28 -9.45
C GLY A 44 20.78 9.41 -8.44
N TYR A 45 20.03 10.44 -8.85
CA TYR A 45 19.71 11.56 -7.97
C TYR A 45 18.70 11.16 -6.89
N TRP A 46 17.58 10.54 -7.28
CA TRP A 46 16.59 10.15 -6.27
C TRP A 46 17.14 9.03 -5.38
N TRP A 47 17.94 8.10 -5.91
CA TRP A 47 18.58 7.05 -5.11
C TRP A 47 19.49 7.64 -4.03
N LYS A 48 20.38 8.57 -4.41
CA LYS A 48 21.28 9.27 -3.47
C LYS A 48 20.50 10.06 -2.41
N ASN A 49 19.39 10.72 -2.80
CA ASN A 49 18.61 11.57 -1.92
C ASN A 49 17.54 10.84 -1.09
N THR A 50 17.34 9.54 -1.29
CA THR A 50 16.45 8.69 -0.51
C THR A 50 17.23 7.59 0.21
N ILE A 51 17.59 6.51 -0.47
CA ILE A 51 18.33 5.38 0.10
C ILE A 51 19.68 5.84 0.68
N GLY A 52 20.41 6.67 -0.03
CA GLY A 52 21.71 7.20 0.44
C GLY A 52 21.62 8.02 1.73
N LYS A 53 20.39 8.39 2.16
CA LYS A 53 20.16 9.15 3.39
C LYS A 53 19.52 8.33 4.51
N ILE A 54 19.26 7.04 4.32
CA ILE A 54 18.62 6.18 5.33
C ILE A 54 19.36 6.20 6.67
N PHE A 55 20.68 6.25 6.65
CA PHE A 55 21.51 6.26 7.86
C PHE A 55 21.92 7.66 8.33
N GLN A 56 21.48 8.73 7.63
CA GLN A 56 21.77 10.09 8.05
C GLN A 56 20.78 10.53 9.11
N LYS A 57 21.28 10.96 10.25
CA LYS A 57 20.44 11.57 11.29
C LYS A 57 19.90 12.89 10.77
N SER A 58 18.60 13.05 10.76
CA SER A 58 17.91 14.30 10.52
C SER A 58 17.07 14.65 11.74
N GLU A 59 17.00 15.94 12.06
CA GLU A 59 16.20 16.44 13.17
C GLU A 59 14.85 16.94 12.64
N ALA A 60 13.81 16.75 13.42
CA ALA A 60 12.47 17.27 13.16
C ALA A 60 12.06 18.18 14.31
N GLY A 61 11.46 19.31 13.98
CA GLY A 61 10.93 20.25 14.94
C GLY A 61 9.68 19.73 15.67
N GLU A 62 9.08 20.60 16.44
CA GLU A 62 7.80 20.30 17.08
C GLU A 62 6.68 20.25 16.04
N GLY A 63 5.82 19.23 16.12
CA GLY A 63 4.76 18.98 15.14
C GLY A 63 5.23 18.48 13.77
N GLU A 64 6.48 18.01 13.67
CA GLU A 64 7.12 17.50 12.45
C GLU A 64 7.73 16.11 12.67
N ILE A 65 7.91 15.38 11.59
CA ILE A 65 8.67 14.12 11.54
C ILE A 65 9.77 14.23 10.48
N THR A 66 10.82 13.43 10.61
CA THR A 66 11.91 13.43 9.61
C THR A 66 11.41 12.91 8.26
N PRO A 67 12.09 13.25 7.13
CA PRO A 67 11.74 12.69 5.82
C PRO A 67 11.72 11.16 5.81
N MET A 68 12.64 10.53 6.56
CA MET A 68 12.69 9.07 6.67
C MET A 68 11.52 8.53 7.49
N GLN A 69 11.12 9.18 8.58
CA GLN A 69 9.92 8.81 9.33
C GLN A 69 8.65 8.97 8.49
N ALA A 70 8.58 10.01 7.66
CA ALA A 70 7.43 10.23 6.79
C ALA A 70 7.31 9.11 5.72
N VAL A 71 8.39 8.75 5.04
CA VAL A 71 8.36 7.65 4.07
C VAL A 71 8.17 6.29 4.75
N SER A 72 8.76 6.08 5.93
CA SER A 72 8.55 4.83 6.68
C SER A 72 7.09 4.69 7.14
N THR A 73 6.43 5.81 7.51
CA THR A 73 5.00 5.79 7.83
C THR A 73 4.14 5.50 6.60
N ALA A 74 4.50 6.05 5.44
CA ALA A 74 3.83 5.76 4.18
C ALA A 74 4.05 4.28 3.77
N LEU A 75 5.30 3.79 3.82
CA LEU A 75 5.61 2.37 3.58
C LEU A 75 4.93 1.43 4.59
N ALA A 76 4.78 1.84 5.85
CA ALA A 76 4.04 1.08 6.84
C ALA A 76 2.59 0.86 6.42
N SER A 77 1.98 1.85 5.76
CA SER A 77 0.59 1.76 5.26
C SER A 77 0.47 0.91 4.01
N THR A 78 1.44 1.04 3.08
CA THR A 78 1.42 0.39 1.77
C THR A 78 1.91 -1.06 1.84
N VAL A 79 2.98 -1.33 2.60
CA VAL A 79 3.52 -2.69 2.77
C VAL A 79 2.71 -3.45 3.81
N GLY A 80 1.70 -4.17 3.34
CA GLY A 80 0.73 -4.88 4.15
C GLY A 80 0.36 -6.25 3.59
N THR A 81 -0.86 -6.69 3.89
CA THR A 81 -1.42 -7.93 3.32
C THR A 81 -1.49 -7.92 1.80
N GLY A 82 -1.56 -6.74 1.19
CA GLY A 82 -1.56 -6.54 -0.27
C GLY A 82 -0.33 -7.12 -0.96
N ASN A 83 0.85 -6.94 -0.38
CA ASN A 83 2.12 -7.42 -0.93
C ASN A 83 2.29 -8.94 -0.88
N ILE A 84 1.55 -9.62 -0.03
CA ILE A 84 1.58 -11.08 0.12
C ILE A 84 0.32 -11.70 -0.50
N ALA A 85 -0.81 -11.56 0.18
CA ALA A 85 -2.07 -12.14 -0.26
C ALA A 85 -2.61 -11.51 -1.55
N GLY A 86 -2.47 -10.20 -1.71
CA GLY A 86 -2.90 -9.48 -2.91
C GLY A 86 -2.13 -9.90 -4.16
N VAL A 87 -0.80 -9.98 -4.06
CA VAL A 87 0.07 -10.44 -5.15
C VAL A 87 -0.23 -11.88 -5.53
N THR A 88 -0.32 -12.76 -4.53
CA THR A 88 -0.63 -14.17 -4.75
C THR A 88 -2.00 -14.35 -5.40
N GLY A 89 -2.99 -13.60 -4.92
CA GLY A 89 -4.31 -13.58 -5.53
C GLY A 89 -4.30 -13.08 -6.99
N ALA A 90 -3.49 -12.07 -7.29
CA ALA A 90 -3.32 -11.60 -8.67
C ALA A 90 -2.73 -12.69 -9.59
N ILE A 91 -1.75 -13.43 -9.11
CA ILE A 91 -1.12 -14.53 -9.84
C ILE A 91 -2.10 -15.67 -10.06
N ILE A 92 -2.81 -16.10 -9.02
CA ILE A 92 -3.77 -17.20 -9.11
C ILE A 92 -4.93 -16.87 -10.06
N LEU A 93 -5.48 -15.65 -9.99
CA LEU A 93 -6.65 -15.26 -10.76
C LEU A 93 -6.31 -14.67 -12.14
N GLY A 94 -5.17 -14.02 -12.28
CA GLY A 94 -4.74 -13.35 -13.50
C GLY A 94 -3.59 -14.06 -14.24
N GLY A 95 -3.08 -15.16 -13.69
CA GLY A 95 -1.90 -15.86 -14.24
C GLY A 95 -0.59 -15.12 -13.95
N PRO A 96 0.55 -15.71 -14.34
CA PRO A 96 1.89 -15.10 -14.14
C PRO A 96 2.02 -13.72 -14.79
N GLY A 97 1.31 -13.48 -15.89
CA GLY A 97 1.28 -12.20 -16.61
C GLY A 97 0.77 -11.02 -15.77
N ALA A 98 0.00 -11.28 -14.71
CA ALA A 98 -0.42 -10.23 -13.78
C ALA A 98 0.77 -9.50 -13.14
N VAL A 99 1.90 -10.18 -12.94
CA VAL A 99 3.15 -9.58 -12.39
C VAL A 99 3.71 -8.52 -13.34
N PHE A 100 3.72 -8.77 -14.65
CA PHE A 100 4.14 -7.78 -15.64
C PHE A 100 3.29 -6.50 -15.57
N TRP A 101 1.97 -6.64 -15.52
CA TRP A 101 1.06 -5.50 -15.44
C TRP A 101 1.15 -4.77 -14.11
N MET A 102 1.49 -5.47 -13.03
CA MET A 102 1.82 -4.87 -11.74
C MET A 102 3.08 -3.99 -11.83
N TRP A 103 4.15 -4.45 -12.52
CA TRP A 103 5.34 -3.62 -12.76
C TRP A 103 5.02 -2.39 -13.61
N ILE A 104 4.23 -2.53 -14.66
CA ILE A 104 3.82 -1.40 -15.51
C ILE A 104 3.07 -0.36 -14.67
N SER A 105 2.13 -0.78 -13.82
CA SER A 105 1.40 0.14 -12.94
C SER A 105 2.33 0.86 -11.97
N ALA A 106 3.31 0.15 -11.41
CA ALA A 106 4.28 0.73 -10.47
C ALA A 106 5.22 1.74 -11.14
N LEU A 107 5.74 1.43 -12.33
CA LEU A 107 6.65 2.32 -13.05
C LEU A 107 6.02 3.69 -13.35
N PHE A 108 4.74 3.71 -13.71
CA PHE A 108 4.00 4.96 -13.89
C PHE A 108 3.45 5.51 -12.56
N GLY A 109 3.09 4.63 -11.63
CA GLY A 109 2.66 4.99 -10.28
C GLY A 109 3.72 5.78 -9.49
N MET A 110 5.02 5.50 -9.73
CA MET A 110 6.13 6.27 -9.12
C MET A 110 5.99 7.77 -9.36
N VAL A 111 5.61 8.18 -10.57
CA VAL A 111 5.49 9.60 -10.91
C VAL A 111 4.18 10.18 -10.39
N THR A 112 3.12 9.40 -10.39
CA THR A 112 1.86 9.81 -9.73
C THR A 112 2.11 10.09 -8.24
N LYS A 113 2.75 9.16 -7.53
CA LYS A 113 3.11 9.30 -6.12
C LYS A 113 4.04 10.51 -5.89
N PHE A 114 5.04 10.70 -6.75
CA PHE A 114 5.90 11.88 -6.73
C PHE A 114 5.09 13.19 -6.79
N ALA A 115 4.11 13.26 -7.70
CA ALA A 115 3.26 14.43 -7.84
C ALA A 115 2.38 14.65 -6.61
N GLU A 116 1.74 13.61 -6.10
CA GLU A 116 0.91 13.63 -4.89
C GLU A 116 1.70 14.14 -3.67
N VAL A 117 2.87 13.58 -3.42
CA VAL A 117 3.74 13.97 -2.30
C VAL A 117 4.23 15.41 -2.46
N THR A 118 4.65 15.80 -3.67
CA THR A 118 5.06 17.18 -3.98
C THR A 118 3.94 18.17 -3.68
N LEU A 119 2.71 17.87 -4.10
CA LEU A 119 1.54 18.71 -3.83
C LEU A 119 1.19 18.74 -2.33
N ALA A 120 1.29 17.61 -1.64
CA ALA A 120 0.99 17.52 -0.22
C ALA A 120 1.91 18.40 0.62
N VAL A 121 3.22 18.40 0.33
CA VAL A 121 4.17 19.27 1.04
C VAL A 121 4.00 20.74 0.63
N LYS A 122 3.69 21.03 -0.63
CA LYS A 122 3.47 22.39 -1.13
C LYS A 122 2.26 23.08 -0.49
N TYR A 123 1.17 22.34 -0.26
CA TYR A 123 -0.13 22.90 0.17
C TYR A 123 -0.56 22.49 1.57
N ARG A 124 0.38 21.94 2.39
CA ARG A 124 0.12 21.59 3.79
C ARG A 124 -0.17 22.82 4.65
N GLU A 125 -0.85 22.59 5.77
CA GLU A 125 -1.18 23.60 6.79
C GLU A 125 -0.77 23.09 8.17
N ARG A 126 -0.62 23.99 9.13
CA ARG A 126 -0.54 23.60 10.55
C ARG A 126 -1.93 23.58 11.17
N ASN A 127 -2.22 22.52 11.93
CA ASN A 127 -3.46 22.43 12.69
C ASN A 127 -3.37 23.25 14.01
N GLU A 128 -4.46 23.25 14.78
CA GLU A 128 -4.55 23.94 16.07
C GLU A 128 -3.51 23.47 17.11
N LYS A 129 -2.95 22.26 16.93
CA LYS A 129 -1.90 21.68 17.79
C LYS A 129 -0.48 21.96 17.30
N GLY A 130 -0.33 22.67 16.18
CA GLY A 130 0.96 22.95 15.58
C GLY A 130 1.50 21.86 14.66
N ASP A 131 0.79 20.73 14.49
CA ASP A 131 1.22 19.65 13.58
C ASP A 131 0.99 20.02 12.13
N TRP A 132 1.89 19.58 11.24
CA TRP A 132 1.65 19.63 9.81
C TRP A 132 0.55 18.67 9.37
N CYS A 133 -0.41 19.18 8.63
CA CYS A 133 -1.51 18.46 8.01
C CYS A 133 -1.53 18.71 6.51
N GLY A 134 -1.66 17.66 5.71
CA GLY A 134 -1.69 17.75 4.26
C GLY A 134 -2.31 16.50 3.65
N GLY A 135 -2.19 16.39 2.34
CA GLY A 135 -2.81 15.34 1.55
C GLY A 135 -3.85 15.91 0.58
N PRO A 136 -4.62 15.06 -0.12
CA PRO A 136 -5.55 15.49 -1.16
C PRO A 136 -6.53 16.58 -0.73
N MET A 137 -7.13 16.44 0.46
CA MET A 137 -8.09 17.40 0.98
C MET A 137 -7.48 18.81 1.11
N TYR A 138 -6.19 18.92 1.44
CA TYR A 138 -5.50 20.20 1.59
C TYR A 138 -5.04 20.77 0.25
N TYR A 139 -4.46 19.98 -0.65
CA TYR A 139 -4.09 20.55 -1.95
C TYR A 139 -5.29 20.79 -2.87
N ILE A 140 -6.43 20.12 -2.64
CA ILE A 140 -7.70 20.50 -3.25
C ILE A 140 -8.15 21.87 -2.72
N LYS A 141 -8.22 22.02 -1.40
CA LYS A 141 -8.66 23.27 -0.75
C LYS A 141 -7.76 24.46 -1.09
N ASN A 142 -6.43 24.28 -0.99
CA ASN A 142 -5.45 25.36 -1.08
C ASN A 142 -4.89 25.55 -2.49
N GLY A 143 -4.81 24.50 -3.29
CA GLY A 143 -4.28 24.51 -4.63
C GLY A 143 -5.33 24.86 -5.69
N LEU A 144 -6.52 24.24 -5.61
CA LEU A 144 -7.64 24.52 -6.53
C LEU A 144 -8.53 25.66 -6.03
N GLY A 145 -8.46 25.98 -4.74
CA GLY A 145 -9.18 27.08 -4.12
C GLY A 145 -10.52 26.69 -3.48
N PRO A 146 -11.18 27.63 -2.79
CA PRO A 146 -12.34 27.37 -1.94
C PRO A 146 -13.53 26.73 -2.65
N LYS A 147 -13.72 27.01 -3.94
CA LYS A 147 -14.80 26.43 -4.75
C LYS A 147 -14.72 24.93 -4.90
N TRP A 148 -13.52 24.34 -4.72
CA TRP A 148 -13.26 22.91 -4.83
C TRP A 148 -13.26 22.20 -3.48
N LYS A 149 -13.45 22.89 -2.36
CA LYS A 149 -13.42 22.32 -1.02
C LYS A 149 -14.32 21.09 -0.86
N TRP A 150 -15.48 21.07 -1.54
CA TRP A 150 -16.41 19.94 -1.54
C TRP A 150 -15.76 18.63 -2.00
N LEU A 151 -14.85 18.71 -2.98
CA LEU A 151 -14.12 17.53 -3.47
C LEU A 151 -13.15 16.99 -2.40
N GLY A 152 -12.50 17.89 -1.63
CA GLY A 152 -11.66 17.52 -0.48
C GLY A 152 -12.47 16.89 0.66
N VAL A 153 -13.72 17.35 0.87
CA VAL A 153 -14.66 16.74 1.82
C VAL A 153 -15.01 15.32 1.39
N ILE A 154 -15.36 15.11 0.12
CA ILE A 154 -15.65 13.76 -0.43
C ILE A 154 -14.45 12.82 -0.23
N PHE A 155 -13.24 13.26 -0.59
CA PHE A 155 -12.02 12.49 -0.33
C PHE A 155 -11.89 12.10 1.14
N SER A 156 -12.07 13.08 2.04
CA SER A 156 -11.92 12.86 3.48
C SER A 156 -12.98 11.92 4.06
N VAL A 157 -14.22 11.96 3.56
CA VAL A 157 -15.26 10.99 3.95
C VAL A 157 -14.86 9.57 3.56
N PHE A 158 -14.45 9.38 2.30
CA PHE A 158 -14.00 8.07 1.85
C PHE A 158 -12.76 7.59 2.62
N GLY A 159 -11.76 8.44 2.82
CA GLY A 159 -10.55 8.09 3.55
C GLY A 159 -10.79 7.75 5.02
N ALA A 160 -11.66 8.51 5.71
CA ALA A 160 -11.99 8.24 7.10
C ALA A 160 -12.73 6.91 7.28
N LEU A 161 -13.60 6.53 6.34
CA LEU A 161 -14.34 5.28 6.37
C LEU A 161 -13.49 4.09 5.87
N ALA A 162 -12.74 4.25 4.78
CA ALA A 162 -11.87 3.21 4.23
C ALA A 162 -10.82 2.76 5.26
N ALA A 163 -10.34 3.66 6.11
CA ALA A 163 -9.37 3.34 7.14
C ALA A 163 -9.86 2.26 8.12
N PHE A 164 -11.15 2.22 8.45
CA PHE A 164 -11.72 1.19 9.30
C PHE A 164 -11.74 -0.20 8.65
N GLY A 165 -11.90 -0.27 7.35
CA GLY A 165 -11.95 -1.54 6.64
C GLY A 165 -10.57 -2.00 6.17
N ILE A 166 -10.03 -1.36 5.14
CA ILE A 166 -8.75 -1.75 4.51
C ILE A 166 -7.56 -1.60 5.45
N GLY A 167 -7.54 -0.50 6.19
CA GLY A 167 -6.44 -0.18 7.10
C GLY A 167 -6.55 -0.82 8.48
N ASN A 168 -7.66 -1.46 8.82
CA ASN A 168 -7.93 -1.99 10.15
C ASN A 168 -8.46 -3.42 10.08
N ILE A 169 -9.76 -3.59 9.79
CA ILE A 169 -10.46 -4.88 9.87
C ILE A 169 -9.79 -5.94 9.00
N SER A 170 -9.43 -5.60 7.76
CA SER A 170 -8.79 -6.54 6.85
C SER A 170 -7.41 -6.97 7.34
N GLN A 171 -6.69 -6.06 7.94
CA GLN A 171 -5.34 -6.33 8.45
C GLN A 171 -5.40 -7.22 9.68
N ILE A 172 -6.23 -6.86 10.68
CA ILE A 172 -6.32 -7.65 11.92
C ILE A 172 -6.92 -9.04 11.66
N ASN A 173 -7.87 -9.17 10.75
CA ASN A 173 -8.43 -10.45 10.37
C ASN A 173 -7.36 -11.36 9.74
N SER A 174 -6.50 -10.81 8.88
CA SER A 174 -5.37 -11.53 8.29
C SER A 174 -4.34 -11.95 9.33
N ILE A 175 -4.06 -11.10 10.33
CA ILE A 175 -3.19 -11.45 11.46
C ILE A 175 -3.80 -12.60 12.26
N ALA A 176 -5.05 -12.48 12.67
CA ALA A 176 -5.75 -13.48 13.46
C ALA A 176 -5.80 -14.83 12.74
N SER A 177 -6.16 -14.84 11.45
CA SER A 177 -6.17 -16.03 10.61
C SER A 177 -4.78 -16.67 10.50
N SER A 178 -3.72 -15.88 10.36
CA SER A 178 -2.35 -16.39 10.29
C SER A 178 -1.88 -17.00 11.62
N VAL A 179 -2.19 -16.34 12.76
CA VAL A 179 -1.88 -16.86 14.09
C VAL A 179 -2.63 -18.18 14.34
N ASN A 180 -3.91 -18.24 13.97
CA ASN A 180 -4.70 -19.47 14.05
C ASN A 180 -4.11 -20.59 13.19
N SER A 181 -3.69 -20.28 11.95
CA SER A 181 -3.04 -21.27 11.07
C SER A 181 -1.76 -21.84 11.67
N VAL A 182 -0.95 -21.00 12.33
CA VAL A 182 0.24 -21.46 13.06
C VAL A 182 -0.15 -22.32 14.26
N ALA A 183 -1.13 -21.89 15.06
CA ALA A 183 -1.59 -22.67 16.22
C ALA A 183 -2.05 -24.07 15.82
N VAL A 184 -2.84 -24.17 14.74
CA VAL A 184 -3.30 -25.47 14.19
C VAL A 184 -2.14 -26.30 13.64
N ALA A 185 -1.13 -25.70 13.00
CA ALA A 185 0.03 -26.42 12.49
C ALA A 185 0.88 -27.08 13.60
N PHE A 186 0.82 -26.53 14.82
CA PHE A 186 1.50 -27.10 15.98
C PHE A 186 0.61 -28.01 16.84
N HIS A 187 -0.69 -27.70 16.92
CA HIS A 187 -1.68 -28.45 17.71
C HIS A 187 -3.02 -28.49 16.97
N GLU A 188 -3.41 -29.63 16.42
CA GLU A 188 -4.65 -29.78 15.65
C GLU A 188 -5.91 -29.33 16.41
N ASN A 189 -5.97 -29.56 17.73
CA ASN A 189 -7.10 -29.15 18.57
C ASN A 189 -7.21 -27.60 18.72
N ALA A 190 -6.19 -26.84 18.30
CA ALA A 190 -6.25 -25.37 18.36
C ALA A 190 -7.39 -24.79 17.51
N LYS A 191 -7.90 -25.53 16.52
CA LYS A 191 -9.04 -25.16 15.70
C LYS A 191 -10.31 -24.92 16.53
N GLU A 192 -10.49 -25.62 17.64
CA GLU A 192 -11.63 -25.42 18.54
C GLU A 192 -11.60 -24.07 19.28
N PHE A 193 -10.42 -23.45 19.37
CA PHE A 193 -10.17 -22.20 20.06
C PHE A 193 -9.98 -20.99 19.11
N ASP A 194 -10.32 -21.13 17.83
CA ASP A 194 -10.10 -20.14 16.77
C ASP A 194 -10.58 -18.74 17.17
N MET A 195 -11.81 -18.63 17.70
CA MET A 195 -12.39 -17.37 18.18
C MET A 195 -11.59 -16.77 19.36
N ILE A 196 -11.14 -17.60 20.29
CA ILE A 196 -10.39 -17.13 21.48
C ILE A 196 -9.01 -16.64 21.08
N ILE A 197 -8.32 -17.38 20.22
CA ILE A 197 -7.01 -17.00 19.68
C ILE A 197 -7.13 -15.69 18.89
N GLY A 198 -8.16 -15.57 18.05
CA GLY A 198 -8.46 -14.35 17.33
C GLY A 198 -8.70 -13.16 18.26
N LEU A 199 -9.53 -13.33 19.30
CA LEU A 199 -9.81 -12.27 20.27
C LEU A 199 -8.55 -11.82 21.05
N ILE A 200 -7.75 -12.78 21.54
CA ILE A 200 -6.49 -12.46 22.24
C ILE A 200 -5.55 -11.69 21.31
N THR A 201 -5.42 -12.14 20.07
CA THR A 201 -4.62 -11.45 19.05
C THR A 201 -5.11 -10.04 18.84
N GLY A 202 -6.43 -9.85 18.66
CA GLY A 202 -7.05 -8.55 18.48
C GLY A 202 -6.80 -7.60 19.65
N VAL A 203 -6.96 -8.08 20.89
CA VAL A 203 -6.72 -7.29 22.10
C VAL A 203 -5.25 -6.87 22.21
N VAL A 204 -4.30 -7.80 21.98
CA VAL A 204 -2.86 -7.50 22.03
C VAL A 204 -2.47 -6.44 21.00
N ILE A 205 -2.94 -6.60 19.76
CA ILE A 205 -2.67 -5.62 18.70
C ILE A 205 -3.35 -4.29 18.99
N ALA A 206 -4.58 -4.27 19.47
CA ALA A 206 -5.28 -3.04 19.83
C ALA A 206 -4.57 -2.27 20.93
N ILE A 207 -4.04 -2.94 21.95
CA ILE A 207 -3.24 -2.31 23.02
C ILE A 207 -1.96 -1.70 22.43
N PHE A 208 -1.23 -2.44 21.59
CA PHE A 208 -0.02 -1.94 20.93
C PHE A 208 -0.34 -0.70 20.07
N VAL A 209 -1.37 -0.77 19.24
CA VAL A 209 -1.82 0.34 18.39
C VAL A 209 -2.22 1.55 19.24
N ALA A 210 -2.99 1.36 20.31
CA ALA A 210 -3.41 2.43 21.22
C ALA A 210 -2.20 3.14 21.85
N LEU A 211 -1.20 2.37 22.34
CA LEU A 211 0.03 2.93 22.90
C LEU A 211 0.82 3.78 21.91
N VAL A 212 0.83 3.39 20.63
CA VAL A 212 1.50 4.17 19.58
C VAL A 212 0.70 5.42 19.23
N LEU A 213 -0.62 5.30 19.03
CA LEU A 213 -1.50 6.41 18.65
C LEU A 213 -1.58 7.51 19.73
N LEU A 214 -1.47 7.16 21.01
CA LEU A 214 -1.44 8.13 22.11
C LEU A 214 -0.28 9.13 21.99
N GLY A 215 0.84 8.74 21.37
CA GLY A 215 2.00 9.61 21.13
C GLY A 215 1.91 10.46 19.86
N GLY A 216 0.79 10.38 19.12
CA GLY A 216 0.55 11.18 17.92
C GLY A 216 1.47 10.83 16.74
N VAL A 217 1.52 11.73 15.74
CA VAL A 217 2.27 11.50 14.49
C VAL A 217 3.76 11.24 14.71
N LYS A 218 4.36 11.90 15.70
CA LYS A 218 5.78 11.74 16.05
C LYS A 218 6.09 10.31 16.50
N ARG A 219 5.26 9.74 17.36
CA ARG A 219 5.45 8.36 17.85
C ARG A 219 5.18 7.33 16.77
N ILE A 220 4.16 7.55 15.94
CA ILE A 220 3.91 6.71 14.76
C ILE A 220 5.17 6.70 13.88
N GLY A 221 5.73 7.87 13.53
CA GLY A 221 6.95 7.96 12.73
C GLY A 221 8.15 7.25 13.36
N GLN A 222 8.37 7.39 14.67
CA GLN A 222 9.46 6.72 15.40
C GLN A 222 9.34 5.20 15.42
N VAL A 223 8.11 4.69 15.53
CA VAL A 223 7.84 3.24 15.51
C VAL A 223 8.00 2.69 14.11
N THR A 224 7.42 3.34 13.11
CA THR A 224 7.45 2.88 11.72
C THR A 224 8.85 2.96 11.11
N GLU A 225 9.66 3.96 11.48
CA GLU A 225 11.06 4.11 11.05
C GLU A 225 11.94 2.89 11.44
N LYS A 226 11.62 2.22 12.55
CA LYS A 226 12.32 1.02 12.99
C LYS A 226 11.65 -0.26 12.49
N LEU A 227 10.32 -0.28 12.52
CA LEU A 227 9.52 -1.45 12.17
C LEU A 227 9.65 -1.78 10.68
N VAL A 228 9.53 -0.79 9.79
CA VAL A 228 9.45 -1.01 8.34
C VAL A 228 10.76 -1.58 7.77
N PRO A 229 11.95 -1.02 8.02
CA PRO A 229 13.18 -1.64 7.54
C PRO A 229 13.40 -3.04 8.11
N GLY A 230 13.08 -3.27 9.40
CA GLY A 230 13.23 -4.56 10.06
C GLY A 230 12.33 -5.63 9.45
N MET A 231 11.02 -5.33 9.27
CA MET A 231 10.08 -6.28 8.68
C MET A 231 10.41 -6.57 7.21
N ALA A 232 10.81 -5.54 6.45
CA ALA A 232 11.20 -5.70 5.05
C ALA A 232 12.45 -6.58 4.93
N ALA A 233 13.47 -6.35 5.78
CA ALA A 233 14.70 -7.14 5.76
C ALA A 233 14.42 -8.63 6.07
N ILE A 234 13.63 -8.94 7.10
CA ILE A 234 13.24 -10.30 7.44
C ILE A 234 12.54 -10.97 6.25
N TYR A 235 11.53 -10.29 5.67
CA TYR A 235 10.77 -10.83 4.56
C TYR A 235 11.64 -11.05 3.31
N ILE A 236 12.47 -10.05 2.95
CA ILE A 236 13.37 -10.12 1.80
C ILE A 236 14.35 -11.31 1.95
N VAL A 237 14.95 -11.48 3.13
CA VAL A 237 15.89 -12.57 3.37
C VAL A 237 15.19 -13.94 3.21
N CYS A 238 14.04 -14.14 3.83
CA CYS A 238 13.29 -15.40 3.72
C CYS A 238 12.84 -15.66 2.27
N ALA A 239 12.36 -14.63 1.56
CA ALA A 239 11.95 -14.74 0.17
C ALA A 239 13.15 -15.08 -0.75
N LEU A 240 14.29 -14.43 -0.55
CA LEU A 240 15.52 -14.73 -1.30
C LEU A 240 15.99 -16.17 -1.11
N VAL A 241 15.89 -16.72 0.10
CA VAL A 241 16.23 -18.13 0.34
C VAL A 241 15.38 -19.05 -0.54
N VAL A 242 14.06 -18.82 -0.63
CA VAL A 242 13.17 -19.60 -1.50
C VAL A 242 13.55 -19.44 -2.98
N VAL A 243 13.78 -18.20 -3.42
CA VAL A 243 14.14 -17.91 -4.82
C VAL A 243 15.48 -18.53 -5.20
N ILE A 244 16.50 -18.44 -4.32
CA ILE A 244 17.82 -19.01 -4.56
C ILE A 244 17.76 -20.55 -4.56
N ALA A 245 17.00 -21.15 -3.64
CA ALA A 245 16.81 -22.61 -3.62
C ALA A 245 16.17 -23.14 -4.92
N ASN A 246 15.38 -22.29 -5.60
CA ASN A 246 14.74 -22.61 -6.89
C ASN A 246 15.36 -21.84 -8.08
N ALA A 247 16.64 -21.45 -8.01
CA ALA A 247 17.27 -20.58 -9.00
C ALA A 247 17.18 -21.10 -10.44
N GLY A 248 17.17 -22.41 -10.63
CA GLY A 248 17.04 -23.04 -11.94
C GLY A 248 15.71 -22.74 -12.66
N THR A 249 14.65 -22.40 -11.91
CA THR A 249 13.33 -22.07 -12.49
C THR A 249 13.21 -20.60 -12.91
N ILE A 250 14.09 -19.73 -12.44
CA ILE A 250 13.99 -18.26 -12.65
C ILE A 250 13.84 -17.88 -14.13
N PRO A 251 14.65 -18.38 -15.08
CA PRO A 251 14.51 -18.01 -16.48
C PRO A 251 13.12 -18.40 -17.05
N GLY A 252 12.61 -19.59 -16.69
CA GLY A 252 11.28 -20.06 -17.09
C GLY A 252 10.16 -19.22 -16.47
N VAL A 253 10.32 -18.79 -15.21
CA VAL A 253 9.36 -17.91 -14.52
C VAL A 253 9.30 -16.54 -15.21
N PHE A 254 10.42 -15.91 -15.52
CA PHE A 254 10.41 -14.65 -16.27
C PHE A 254 9.78 -14.83 -17.66
N ALA A 255 10.11 -15.90 -18.38
CA ALA A 255 9.47 -16.21 -19.65
C ALA A 255 7.95 -16.34 -19.51
N SER A 256 7.46 -17.02 -18.46
CA SER A 256 6.02 -17.16 -18.19
C SER A 256 5.34 -15.84 -17.84
N ILE A 257 6.03 -14.94 -17.12
CA ILE A 257 5.53 -13.59 -16.80
C ILE A 257 5.34 -12.78 -18.07
N PHE A 258 6.36 -12.71 -18.93
CA PHE A 258 6.27 -11.95 -20.19
C PHE A 258 5.30 -12.57 -21.20
N GLN A 259 5.34 -13.87 -21.38
CA GLN A 259 4.41 -14.56 -22.27
C GLN A 259 2.98 -14.48 -21.75
N GLY A 260 2.78 -14.72 -20.46
CA GLY A 260 1.47 -14.64 -19.79
C GLY A 260 0.85 -13.26 -19.77
N ALA A 261 1.65 -12.20 -19.90
CA ALA A 261 1.15 -10.83 -19.96
C ALA A 261 0.29 -10.56 -21.21
N PHE A 262 0.63 -11.21 -22.34
CA PHE A 262 -0.01 -10.99 -23.64
C PHE A 262 -0.77 -12.22 -24.15
N ASN A 263 -0.40 -13.42 -23.70
CA ASN A 263 -1.05 -14.68 -24.05
C ASN A 263 -1.17 -15.60 -22.81
N PRO A 264 -2.02 -15.28 -21.83
CA PRO A 264 -2.14 -16.07 -20.59
C PRO A 264 -2.53 -17.54 -20.84
N SER A 265 -3.42 -17.80 -21.80
CA SER A 265 -3.89 -19.16 -22.12
C SER A 265 -2.77 -20.09 -22.58
N ALA A 266 -1.72 -19.56 -23.20
CA ALA A 266 -0.55 -20.34 -23.58
C ALA A 266 0.32 -20.78 -22.39
N VAL A 267 0.21 -20.09 -21.25
CA VAL A 267 1.02 -20.35 -20.04
C VAL A 267 0.24 -21.19 -19.02
N VAL A 268 -1.04 -20.85 -18.79
CA VAL A 268 -1.85 -21.50 -17.74
C VAL A 268 -2.76 -22.61 -18.26
N GLY A 269 -2.84 -22.77 -19.58
CA GLY A 269 -3.79 -23.69 -20.23
C GLY A 269 -5.15 -23.04 -20.53
N GLY A 270 -5.69 -23.31 -21.71
CA GLY A 270 -6.93 -22.67 -22.19
C GLY A 270 -8.18 -23.01 -21.38
N ALA A 271 -8.18 -24.11 -20.63
CA ALA A 271 -9.32 -24.56 -19.81
C ALA A 271 -9.51 -23.73 -18.52
N VAL A 272 -8.50 -22.95 -18.09
CA VAL A 272 -8.53 -22.22 -16.80
C VAL A 272 -9.27 -20.89 -16.89
N GLY A 273 -9.60 -20.39 -18.10
CA GLY A 273 -10.36 -19.15 -18.30
C GLY A 273 -9.60 -17.86 -17.97
N VAL A 274 -8.29 -17.92 -17.74
CA VAL A 274 -7.45 -16.72 -17.52
C VAL A 274 -7.27 -15.99 -18.85
N THR A 275 -7.72 -14.76 -18.91
CA THR A 275 -7.66 -13.90 -20.09
C THR A 275 -6.68 -12.76 -19.91
N MET A 276 -6.22 -12.17 -21.03
CA MET A 276 -5.39 -10.96 -20.99
C MET A 276 -6.08 -9.82 -20.20
N LYS A 277 -7.40 -9.68 -20.32
CA LYS A 277 -8.18 -8.73 -19.52
C LYS A 277 -8.00 -8.99 -18.02
N LEU A 278 -8.07 -10.25 -17.59
CA LEU A 278 -7.87 -10.62 -16.18
C LEU A 278 -6.43 -10.37 -15.74
N ALA A 279 -5.43 -10.73 -16.55
CA ALA A 279 -4.02 -10.44 -16.25
C ALA A 279 -3.80 -8.93 -16.03
N ILE A 280 -4.33 -8.08 -16.91
CA ILE A 280 -4.25 -6.62 -16.80
C ILE A 280 -4.99 -6.13 -15.55
N THR A 281 -6.26 -6.48 -15.39
CA THR A 281 -7.08 -5.93 -14.30
C THR A 281 -6.60 -6.39 -12.94
N LYS A 282 -6.21 -7.66 -12.80
CA LYS A 282 -5.68 -8.18 -11.53
C LYS A 282 -4.26 -7.66 -11.26
N GLY A 283 -3.40 -7.55 -12.28
CA GLY A 283 -2.05 -7.02 -12.14
C GLY A 283 -2.04 -5.53 -11.78
N VAL A 284 -2.67 -4.68 -12.62
CA VAL A 284 -2.74 -3.23 -12.36
C VAL A 284 -3.50 -2.93 -11.07
N GLY A 285 -4.67 -3.58 -10.89
CA GLY A 285 -5.50 -3.33 -9.70
C GLY A 285 -4.78 -3.67 -8.40
N ARG A 286 -4.09 -4.81 -8.34
CA ARG A 286 -3.34 -5.21 -7.13
C ARG A 286 -2.03 -4.44 -6.98
N GLY A 287 -1.39 -4.02 -8.07
CA GLY A 287 -0.26 -3.10 -8.02
C GLY A 287 -0.64 -1.76 -7.40
N VAL A 288 -1.70 -1.11 -7.89
CA VAL A 288 -2.23 0.15 -7.34
C VAL A 288 -2.73 -0.01 -5.91
N PHE A 289 -3.42 -1.11 -5.62
CA PHE A 289 -3.89 -1.42 -4.26
C PHE A 289 -2.73 -1.52 -3.26
N SER A 290 -1.61 -2.13 -3.66
CA SER A 290 -0.42 -2.29 -2.81
C SER A 290 0.30 -0.97 -2.61
N ASN A 291 0.69 -0.28 -3.68
CA ASN A 291 1.51 0.93 -3.60
C ASN A 291 0.71 2.22 -3.39
N GLU A 292 -0.62 2.16 -3.45
CA GLU A 292 -1.54 3.29 -3.26
C GLU A 292 -1.28 4.50 -4.18
N ALA A 293 -0.56 4.35 -5.30
CA ALA A 293 -0.30 5.44 -6.23
C ALA A 293 -1.57 5.87 -6.96
N GLY A 294 -1.95 7.11 -6.83
CA GLY A 294 -3.20 7.66 -7.38
C GLY A 294 -4.38 7.59 -6.43
N LEU A 295 -4.27 6.91 -5.27
CA LEU A 295 -5.32 6.88 -4.25
C LEU A 295 -5.30 8.11 -3.33
N GLY A 296 -4.13 8.75 -3.17
CA GLY A 296 -3.98 9.96 -2.36
C GLY A 296 -3.82 9.74 -0.86
N SER A 297 -3.68 8.51 -0.38
CA SER A 297 -3.52 8.17 1.04
C SER A 297 -2.13 8.51 1.57
N ALA A 298 -1.07 7.99 0.97
CA ALA A 298 0.32 8.18 1.40
C ALA A 298 0.79 9.65 1.50
N PRO A 299 0.37 10.59 0.62
CA PRO A 299 0.66 12.01 0.77
C PRO A 299 0.30 12.60 2.13
N ILE A 300 -0.65 12.00 2.85
CA ILE A 300 -1.07 12.43 4.20
C ILE A 300 0.08 12.26 5.20
N ALA A 301 0.81 11.14 5.15
CA ALA A 301 1.99 10.92 5.99
C ALA A 301 3.16 11.81 5.58
N HIS A 302 3.41 11.91 4.27
CA HIS A 302 4.50 12.72 3.73
C HIS A 302 4.35 14.21 4.04
N ALA A 303 3.15 14.72 4.20
CA ALA A 303 2.90 16.11 4.55
C ALA A 303 3.44 16.52 5.93
N ALA A 304 3.59 15.55 6.86
CA ALA A 304 4.10 15.81 8.20
C ALA A 304 5.64 15.96 8.26
N THR A 305 6.34 15.81 7.13
CA THR A 305 7.80 15.90 7.04
C THR A 305 8.37 17.25 7.47
N SER A 306 9.57 17.26 8.04
CA SER A 306 10.36 18.48 8.26
C SER A 306 11.01 19.02 6.97
N GLU A 307 11.02 18.23 5.87
CA GLU A 307 11.54 18.70 4.58
C GLU A 307 10.67 19.85 4.05
N LYS A 308 11.35 20.95 3.70
CA LYS A 308 10.71 22.17 3.16
C LYS A 308 10.59 22.15 1.64
N ASN A 309 11.46 21.40 0.97
CA ASN A 309 11.46 21.32 -0.49
C ASN A 309 10.45 20.23 -0.94
N PRO A 310 9.33 20.61 -1.59
CA PRO A 310 8.31 19.66 -2.01
C PRO A 310 8.84 18.56 -2.95
N VAL A 311 9.78 18.93 -3.84
CA VAL A 311 10.35 17.99 -4.81
C VAL A 311 11.26 16.98 -4.14
N LYS A 312 12.09 17.39 -3.17
CA LYS A 312 12.94 16.45 -2.39
C LYS A 312 12.07 15.42 -1.66
N GLN A 313 10.98 15.85 -1.02
CA GLN A 313 10.05 14.89 -0.40
C GLN A 313 9.32 14.04 -1.44
N GLY A 314 8.98 14.61 -2.60
CA GLY A 314 8.38 13.88 -3.73
C GLY A 314 9.22 12.69 -4.19
N LEU A 315 10.56 12.79 -4.15
CA LEU A 315 11.45 11.68 -4.52
C LEU A 315 11.28 10.47 -3.60
N TYR A 316 10.93 10.67 -2.32
CA TYR A 316 10.58 9.57 -1.42
C TYR A 316 9.30 8.86 -1.85
N GLY A 317 8.38 9.53 -2.53
CA GLY A 317 7.21 8.87 -3.14
C GLY A 317 7.60 7.93 -4.29
N ILE A 318 8.63 8.26 -5.10
CA ILE A 318 9.21 7.35 -6.09
C ILE A 318 9.80 6.12 -5.39
N PHE A 319 10.60 6.34 -4.36
CA PHE A 319 11.23 5.28 -3.57
C PHE A 319 10.21 4.37 -2.89
N GLU A 320 9.12 4.92 -2.35
CA GLU A 320 8.03 4.18 -1.73
C GLU A 320 7.43 3.14 -2.70
N VAL A 321 7.00 3.57 -3.89
CA VAL A 321 6.41 2.67 -4.90
C VAL A 321 7.44 1.66 -5.41
N PHE A 322 8.71 2.07 -5.54
CA PHE A 322 9.80 1.16 -5.92
C PHE A 322 9.96 0.04 -4.88
N MET A 323 10.06 0.37 -3.60
CA MET A 323 10.23 -0.63 -2.54
C MET A 323 9.02 -1.53 -2.39
N ASP A 324 7.82 -0.96 -2.41
CA ASP A 324 6.58 -1.70 -2.26
C ASP A 324 6.40 -2.73 -3.40
N THR A 325 6.39 -2.26 -4.64
CA THR A 325 5.95 -3.09 -5.76
C THR A 325 7.12 -3.72 -6.52
N ILE A 326 8.15 -2.92 -6.89
CA ILE A 326 9.27 -3.47 -7.67
C ILE A 326 10.12 -4.42 -6.83
N VAL A 327 10.27 -4.16 -5.51
CA VAL A 327 11.05 -5.04 -4.65
C VAL A 327 10.16 -6.09 -3.98
N ILE A 328 9.25 -5.68 -3.08
CA ILE A 328 8.53 -6.64 -2.20
C ILE A 328 7.52 -7.49 -2.98
N CYS A 329 6.66 -6.87 -3.81
CA CYS A 329 5.69 -7.64 -4.60
C CYS A 329 6.37 -8.56 -5.62
N THR A 330 7.50 -8.15 -6.22
CA THR A 330 8.27 -8.99 -7.12
C THR A 330 8.85 -10.20 -6.39
N LEU A 331 9.42 -10.01 -5.19
CA LEU A 331 9.92 -11.13 -4.38
C LEU A 331 8.80 -12.12 -4.01
N THR A 332 7.64 -11.63 -3.60
CA THR A 332 6.47 -12.48 -3.36
C THR A 332 6.08 -13.27 -4.62
N SER A 333 6.07 -12.59 -5.78
CA SER A 333 5.76 -13.23 -7.06
C SER A 333 6.77 -14.34 -7.40
N LEU A 334 8.05 -14.08 -7.19
CA LEU A 334 9.10 -15.07 -7.44
C LEU A 334 9.01 -16.24 -6.46
N VAL A 335 8.72 -16.01 -5.17
CA VAL A 335 8.48 -17.09 -4.21
C VAL A 335 7.38 -18.02 -4.71
N VAL A 336 6.24 -17.46 -5.12
CA VAL A 336 5.06 -18.23 -5.54
C VAL A 336 5.30 -18.96 -6.87
N LEU A 337 5.95 -18.31 -7.83
CA LEU A 337 6.16 -18.87 -9.17
C LEU A 337 7.35 -19.82 -9.22
N CYS A 338 8.48 -19.49 -8.58
CA CYS A 338 9.69 -20.34 -8.60
C CYS A 338 9.50 -21.63 -7.80
N SER A 339 8.73 -21.58 -6.71
CA SER A 339 8.40 -22.78 -5.91
C SER A 339 7.39 -23.71 -6.59
N GLY A 340 6.74 -23.27 -7.66
CA GLY A 340 5.65 -24.00 -8.32
C GLY A 340 4.31 -23.98 -7.57
N ALA A 341 4.18 -23.21 -6.45
CA ALA A 341 2.97 -23.18 -5.64
C ALA A 341 1.70 -22.73 -6.39
N ALA A 342 1.86 -21.92 -7.44
CA ALA A 342 0.75 -21.52 -8.31
C ALA A 342 0.40 -22.56 -9.38
N THR A 343 1.29 -23.51 -9.68
CA THR A 343 1.11 -24.46 -10.77
C THR A 343 -0.06 -25.40 -10.52
N GLY A 344 -0.99 -25.47 -11.47
CA GLY A 344 -2.22 -26.26 -11.32
C GLY A 344 -3.34 -25.59 -10.50
N ASN A 345 -3.07 -24.41 -9.91
CA ASN A 345 -4.00 -23.70 -9.03
C ASN A 345 -4.59 -22.42 -9.64
N TYR A 346 -4.23 -22.10 -10.88
CA TYR A 346 -4.75 -20.92 -11.56
C TYR A 346 -6.27 -20.97 -11.70
N GLY A 347 -6.93 -19.85 -11.41
CA GLY A 347 -8.39 -19.73 -11.43
C GLY A 347 -9.10 -20.19 -10.16
N ASN A 348 -8.41 -20.78 -9.19
CA ASN A 348 -8.98 -21.27 -7.94
C ASN A 348 -9.05 -20.15 -6.91
N ASN A 349 -10.28 -19.64 -6.66
CA ASN A 349 -10.49 -18.55 -5.68
C ASN A 349 -10.12 -18.93 -4.24
N ASP A 350 -10.28 -20.20 -3.85
CA ASP A 350 -10.03 -20.64 -2.46
C ASP A 350 -8.54 -20.65 -2.12
N LEU A 351 -7.68 -20.77 -3.15
CA LEU A 351 -6.23 -20.74 -3.01
C LEU A 351 -5.65 -19.35 -3.30
N ALA A 352 -6.45 -18.40 -3.79
CA ALA A 352 -6.02 -17.04 -4.06
C ALA A 352 -5.71 -16.30 -2.77
N GLY A 353 -4.43 -16.03 -2.49
CA GLY A 353 -4.01 -15.27 -1.32
C GLY A 353 -3.04 -16.03 -0.40
N VAL A 354 -3.29 -15.96 0.91
CA VAL A 354 -2.41 -16.51 1.94
C VAL A 354 -2.08 -17.99 1.73
N PRO A 355 -3.02 -18.91 1.39
CA PRO A 355 -2.71 -20.34 1.26
C PRO A 355 -1.59 -20.63 0.26
N THR A 356 -1.62 -20.05 -0.91
CA THR A 356 -0.57 -20.25 -1.94
C THR A 356 0.75 -19.60 -1.52
N ALA A 357 0.72 -18.46 -0.81
CA ALA A 357 1.94 -17.85 -0.27
C ALA A 357 2.60 -18.78 0.78
N VAL A 358 1.80 -19.38 1.67
CA VAL A 358 2.29 -20.40 2.64
C VAL A 358 2.95 -21.55 1.89
N ALA A 359 2.28 -22.12 0.88
CA ALA A 359 2.82 -23.21 0.08
C ALA A 359 4.16 -22.86 -0.58
N GLY A 360 4.31 -21.60 -1.04
CA GLY A 360 5.55 -21.09 -1.60
C GLY A 360 6.72 -21.13 -0.61
N PHE A 361 6.54 -20.66 0.61
CA PHE A 361 7.56 -20.72 1.65
C PHE A 361 7.77 -22.17 2.18
N ALA A 362 6.69 -22.93 2.33
CA ALA A 362 6.74 -24.31 2.78
C ALA A 362 7.55 -25.22 1.86
N SER A 363 7.63 -24.91 0.57
CA SER A 363 8.41 -25.68 -0.42
C SER A 363 9.90 -25.82 -0.05
N VAL A 364 10.44 -24.87 0.70
CA VAL A 364 11.86 -24.86 1.12
C VAL A 364 12.01 -25.04 2.63
N PHE A 365 11.14 -24.40 3.43
CA PHE A 365 11.25 -24.42 4.88
C PHE A 365 10.42 -25.53 5.55
N GLY A 366 9.57 -26.25 4.79
CA GLY A 366 8.58 -27.19 5.32
C GLY A 366 7.37 -26.47 5.90
N ASP A 367 6.28 -27.21 6.10
CA ASP A 367 4.96 -26.66 6.44
C ASP A 367 4.94 -25.79 7.70
N LYS A 368 5.57 -26.28 8.79
CA LYS A 368 5.58 -25.57 10.07
C LYS A 368 6.35 -24.24 10.02
N LEU A 369 7.57 -24.28 9.49
CA LEU A 369 8.39 -23.06 9.41
C LEU A 369 7.89 -22.12 8.31
N GLY A 370 7.40 -22.62 7.17
CA GLY A 370 6.82 -21.82 6.11
C GLY A 370 5.60 -21.05 6.62
N SER A 371 4.69 -21.70 7.34
CA SER A 371 3.54 -21.06 7.98
C SER A 371 3.96 -20.02 9.02
N LEU A 372 4.97 -20.33 9.84
CA LEU A 372 5.48 -19.40 10.86
C LEU A 372 6.13 -18.15 10.23
N ILE A 373 6.97 -18.32 9.21
CA ILE A 373 7.60 -17.19 8.48
C ILE A 373 6.54 -16.27 7.92
N LEU A 374 5.52 -16.84 7.28
CA LEU A 374 4.46 -16.04 6.68
C LEU A 374 3.60 -15.35 7.75
N ALA A 375 3.29 -16.04 8.86
CA ALA A 375 2.52 -15.46 9.95
C ALA A 375 3.28 -14.29 10.62
N VAL A 376 4.58 -14.42 10.84
CA VAL A 376 5.43 -13.32 11.35
C VAL A 376 5.48 -12.17 10.33
N GLY A 377 5.63 -12.47 9.04
CA GLY A 377 5.58 -11.47 7.98
C GLY A 377 4.25 -10.71 7.98
N LEU A 378 3.12 -11.41 7.99
CA LEU A 378 1.79 -10.81 8.02
C LEU A 378 1.54 -10.05 9.32
N LEU A 379 1.98 -10.56 10.47
CA LEU A 379 1.89 -9.85 11.74
C LEU A 379 2.58 -8.48 11.68
N LEU A 380 3.81 -8.44 11.18
CA LEU A 380 4.59 -7.22 11.10
C LEU A 380 4.01 -6.25 10.05
N PHE A 381 3.73 -6.74 8.84
CA PHE A 381 3.21 -5.93 7.73
C PHE A 381 1.82 -5.38 8.03
N ALA A 382 0.89 -6.24 8.47
CA ALA A 382 -0.46 -5.81 8.75
C ALA A 382 -0.54 -4.89 9.99
N THR A 383 0.27 -5.13 11.03
CA THR A 383 0.33 -4.22 12.19
C THR A 383 0.86 -2.84 11.78
N SER A 384 1.89 -2.77 10.94
CA SER A 384 2.38 -1.49 10.41
C SER A 384 1.31 -0.77 9.59
N THR A 385 0.54 -1.50 8.78
CA THR A 385 -0.55 -0.95 7.97
C THR A 385 -1.66 -0.36 8.86
N ILE A 386 -2.01 -1.04 9.97
CA ILE A 386 -2.98 -0.51 10.94
C ILE A 386 -2.50 0.85 11.49
N LEU A 387 -1.22 0.99 11.84
CA LEU A 387 -0.66 2.25 12.36
C LEU A 387 -0.69 3.37 11.32
N GLY A 388 -0.32 3.09 10.08
CA GLY A 388 -0.30 4.09 9.02
C GLY A 388 -1.70 4.53 8.61
N TRP A 389 -2.63 3.60 8.44
CA TRP A 389 -4.03 3.93 8.13
C TRP A 389 -4.76 4.61 9.28
N ALA A 390 -4.40 4.33 10.54
CA ALA A 390 -4.89 5.09 11.68
C ALA A 390 -4.54 6.58 11.57
N LEU A 391 -3.33 6.91 11.08
CA LEU A 391 -2.96 8.29 10.78
C LEU A 391 -3.79 8.87 9.65
N TYR A 392 -3.94 8.14 8.53
CA TYR A 392 -4.71 8.61 7.36
C TYR A 392 -6.16 8.91 7.72
N GLY A 393 -6.84 7.96 8.35
CA GLY A 393 -8.22 8.13 8.78
C GLY A 393 -8.39 9.25 9.80
N THR A 394 -7.47 9.37 10.77
CA THR A 394 -7.49 10.45 11.76
C THR A 394 -7.36 11.83 11.09
N ARG A 395 -6.44 11.99 10.11
CA ARG A 395 -6.26 13.25 9.38
C ARG A 395 -7.45 13.59 8.47
N CYS A 396 -8.07 12.58 7.86
CA CYS A 396 -9.32 12.76 7.11
C CYS A 396 -10.47 13.21 8.03
N ALA A 397 -10.64 12.56 9.17
CA ALA A 397 -11.65 12.94 10.17
C ALA A 397 -11.39 14.34 10.74
N GLU A 398 -10.14 14.68 11.00
CA GLU A 398 -9.73 16.02 11.46
C GLU A 398 -10.10 17.11 10.45
N PHE A 399 -9.90 16.88 9.16
CA PHE A 399 -10.29 17.82 8.12
C PHE A 399 -11.81 18.08 8.10
N LEU A 400 -12.62 17.05 8.40
CA LEU A 400 -14.09 17.15 8.42
C LEU A 400 -14.63 17.83 9.67
N PHE A 401 -14.09 17.50 10.85
CA PHE A 401 -14.69 17.82 12.14
C PHE A 401 -13.78 18.63 13.09
N GLY A 402 -12.57 19.00 12.62
CA GLY A 402 -11.57 19.71 13.42
C GLY A 402 -10.81 18.79 14.39
N SER A 403 -9.85 19.36 15.12
CA SER A 403 -8.89 18.58 15.92
C SER A 403 -9.50 17.86 17.13
N LYS A 404 -10.73 18.20 17.54
CA LYS A 404 -11.43 17.56 18.66
C LYS A 404 -11.81 16.09 18.37
N ILE A 405 -12.00 15.73 17.10
CA ILE A 405 -12.39 14.37 16.68
C ILE A 405 -11.23 13.37 16.78
N ILE A 406 -9.98 13.82 16.85
CA ILE A 406 -8.79 12.95 16.83
C ILE A 406 -8.89 11.84 17.88
N ARG A 407 -9.14 12.17 19.14
CA ARG A 407 -9.20 11.18 20.22
C ARG A 407 -10.39 10.22 20.09
N PRO A 408 -11.63 10.69 19.90
CA PRO A 408 -12.77 9.80 19.65
C PRO A 408 -12.55 8.86 18.47
N TYR A 409 -12.00 9.35 17.36
CA TYR A 409 -11.69 8.53 16.18
C TYR A 409 -10.67 7.43 16.49
N GLN A 410 -9.57 7.78 17.18
CA GLN A 410 -8.53 6.82 17.56
C GLN A 410 -9.05 5.74 18.51
N VAL A 411 -9.90 6.11 19.49
CA VAL A 411 -10.53 5.13 20.40
C VAL A 411 -11.42 4.18 19.62
N LEU A 412 -12.31 4.71 18.76
CA LEU A 412 -13.17 3.89 17.91
C LEU A 412 -12.33 2.98 17.01
N PHE A 413 -11.24 3.50 16.45
CA PHE A 413 -10.34 2.73 15.60
C PHE A 413 -9.73 1.52 16.34
N CYS A 414 -9.28 1.70 17.58
CA CYS A 414 -8.76 0.61 18.41
C CYS A 414 -9.83 -0.42 18.79
N LEU A 415 -11.07 0.02 19.07
CA LEU A 415 -12.18 -0.91 19.34
C LEU A 415 -12.52 -1.76 18.11
N VAL A 416 -12.45 -1.16 16.91
CA VAL A 416 -12.66 -1.86 15.65
C VAL A 416 -11.56 -2.89 15.36
N VAL A 417 -10.31 -2.68 15.82
CA VAL A 417 -9.25 -3.71 15.76
C VAL A 417 -9.69 -4.97 16.50
N ILE A 418 -10.26 -4.83 17.71
CA ILE A 418 -10.72 -5.99 18.51
C ILE A 418 -11.90 -6.67 17.81
N ALA A 419 -12.89 -5.91 17.36
CA ALA A 419 -14.06 -6.47 16.68
C ALA A 419 -13.69 -7.19 15.38
N GLY A 420 -12.76 -6.62 14.58
CA GLY A 420 -12.31 -7.17 13.31
C GLY A 420 -11.50 -8.46 13.42
N SER A 421 -10.94 -8.76 14.60
CA SER A 421 -10.16 -9.99 14.81
C SER A 421 -11.01 -11.26 14.91
N VAL A 422 -12.32 -11.13 15.22
CA VAL A 422 -13.24 -12.26 15.46
C VAL A 422 -14.43 -12.28 14.51
N ALA A 423 -14.67 -11.18 13.79
CA ALA A 423 -15.85 -11.05 12.94
C ALA A 423 -15.55 -11.50 11.51
N ASP A 424 -16.43 -12.32 10.92
CA ASP A 424 -16.47 -12.51 9.47
C ASP A 424 -17.17 -11.31 8.83
N LEU A 425 -16.37 -10.36 8.38
CA LEU A 425 -16.83 -9.06 7.89
C LEU A 425 -16.59 -8.90 6.39
N LYS A 426 -16.82 -9.94 5.59
CA LYS A 426 -16.66 -9.91 4.13
C LYS A 426 -17.34 -8.70 3.50
N LEU A 427 -18.56 -8.37 3.91
CA LEU A 427 -19.27 -7.20 3.40
C LEU A 427 -18.56 -5.89 3.75
N VAL A 428 -18.01 -5.78 4.97
CA VAL A 428 -17.27 -4.58 5.39
C VAL A 428 -15.97 -4.45 4.60
N TRP A 429 -15.30 -5.58 4.33
CA TRP A 429 -14.15 -5.61 3.43
C TRP A 429 -14.51 -5.08 2.04
N ASP A 430 -15.55 -5.64 1.43
CA ASP A 430 -15.97 -5.29 0.06
C ASP A 430 -16.38 -3.81 -0.05
N ILE A 431 -17.07 -3.27 0.95
CA ILE A 431 -17.41 -1.84 1.02
C ILE A 431 -16.14 -0.99 1.17
N SER A 432 -15.23 -1.41 2.02
CA SER A 432 -14.00 -0.65 2.28
C SER A 432 -13.05 -0.63 1.08
N ASP A 433 -12.98 -1.74 0.34
CA ASP A 433 -12.23 -1.81 -0.93
C ASP A 433 -12.83 -0.85 -1.96
N THR A 434 -14.15 -0.77 -2.02
CA THR A 434 -14.88 0.19 -2.87
C THR A 434 -14.57 1.64 -2.46
N LEU A 435 -14.64 1.97 -1.17
CA LEU A 435 -14.35 3.31 -0.66
C LEU A 435 -12.90 3.72 -0.90
N ASN A 436 -11.96 2.79 -0.71
CA ASN A 436 -10.55 3.02 -1.01
C ASN A 436 -10.33 3.38 -2.47
N GLY A 437 -10.93 2.64 -3.38
CA GLY A 437 -10.83 2.96 -4.80
C GLY A 437 -11.56 4.27 -5.18
N LEU A 438 -12.67 4.60 -4.54
CA LEU A 438 -13.37 5.87 -4.75
C LEU A 438 -12.53 7.09 -4.34
N MET A 439 -11.57 6.95 -3.40
CA MET A 439 -10.62 8.02 -3.07
C MET A 439 -9.79 8.47 -4.28
N ALA A 440 -9.53 7.58 -5.23
CA ALA A 440 -8.76 7.91 -6.42
C ALA A 440 -9.42 9.01 -7.28
N ILE A 441 -10.75 9.05 -7.35
CA ILE A 441 -11.46 10.00 -8.21
C ILE A 441 -11.14 11.46 -7.82
N PRO A 442 -11.44 11.93 -6.60
CA PRO A 442 -11.13 13.30 -6.19
C PRO A 442 -9.63 13.59 -6.23
N ASN A 443 -8.80 12.59 -5.92
CA ASN A 443 -7.36 12.74 -5.95
C ASN A 443 -6.82 12.94 -7.37
N LEU A 444 -7.17 12.08 -8.33
CA LEU A 444 -6.70 12.19 -9.71
C LEU A 444 -7.17 13.47 -10.39
N ILE A 445 -8.39 13.90 -10.12
CA ILE A 445 -8.89 15.21 -10.59
C ILE A 445 -7.95 16.32 -10.10
N ALA A 446 -7.64 16.35 -8.82
CA ALA A 446 -6.78 17.36 -8.24
C ALA A 446 -5.33 17.30 -8.77
N VAL A 447 -4.75 16.11 -8.86
CA VAL A 447 -3.38 15.90 -9.37
C VAL A 447 -3.27 16.36 -10.83
N LEU A 448 -4.25 16.03 -11.67
CA LEU A 448 -4.26 16.44 -13.07
C LEU A 448 -4.41 17.97 -13.21
N LEU A 449 -5.33 18.59 -12.47
CA LEU A 449 -5.53 20.05 -12.49
C LEU A 449 -4.33 20.80 -11.91
N LEU A 450 -3.64 20.26 -10.91
CA LEU A 450 -2.45 20.83 -10.28
C LEU A 450 -1.14 20.37 -10.94
N SER A 451 -1.19 19.57 -11.99
CA SER A 451 0.01 19.09 -12.70
C SER A 451 0.93 20.24 -13.18
N PRO A 452 0.45 21.43 -13.63
CA PRO A 452 1.32 22.54 -13.96
C PRO A 452 2.19 23.02 -12.79
N VAL A 453 1.67 22.94 -11.55
CA VAL A 453 2.43 23.30 -10.34
C VAL A 453 3.56 22.29 -10.11
N VAL A 454 3.25 21.00 -10.21
CA VAL A 454 4.25 19.93 -10.08
C VAL A 454 5.37 20.10 -11.11
N ILE A 455 4.99 20.33 -12.38
CA ILE A 455 5.95 20.52 -13.49
C ILE A 455 6.84 21.73 -13.23
N LYS A 456 6.26 22.85 -12.79
CA LYS A 456 7.00 24.08 -12.47
C LYS A 456 8.00 23.83 -11.36
N LEU A 457 7.58 23.28 -10.23
CA LEU A 457 8.43 22.99 -9.07
C LEU A 457 9.56 22.02 -9.43
N THR A 458 9.26 20.99 -10.22
CA THR A 458 10.25 20.01 -10.68
C THR A 458 11.32 20.68 -11.55
N LYS A 459 10.93 21.52 -12.51
CA LYS A 459 11.86 22.26 -13.37
C LYS A 459 12.73 23.23 -12.57
N GLU A 460 12.14 24.00 -11.66
CA GLU A 460 12.85 24.94 -10.79
C GLU A 460 13.88 24.21 -9.93
N HIS A 461 13.50 23.08 -9.33
CA HIS A 461 14.40 22.28 -8.52
C HIS A 461 15.61 21.78 -9.31
N PHE A 462 15.41 21.12 -10.46
CA PHE A 462 16.50 20.56 -11.24
C PHE A 462 17.35 21.62 -11.95
N ASN A 463 16.79 22.79 -12.25
CA ASN A 463 17.57 23.94 -12.70
C ASN A 463 18.46 24.48 -11.56
N GLY A 464 17.96 24.52 -10.32
CA GLY A 464 18.75 24.87 -9.15
C GLY A 464 19.89 23.91 -8.88
N VAL A 465 19.64 22.58 -9.02
CA VAL A 465 20.68 21.54 -8.91
C VAL A 465 21.77 21.72 -9.99
N LYS A 466 21.38 21.94 -11.25
CA LYS A 466 22.34 22.19 -12.35
C LYS A 466 23.15 23.46 -12.12
N ALA A 467 22.58 24.48 -11.50
CA ALA A 467 23.26 25.73 -11.17
C ALA A 467 24.10 25.67 -9.88
N GLY A 468 24.20 24.51 -9.22
CA GLY A 468 24.90 24.33 -7.95
C GLY A 468 24.28 25.05 -6.75
N LYS A 469 23.02 25.51 -6.88
CA LYS A 469 22.27 26.20 -5.81
C LYS A 469 21.52 25.25 -4.89
N LEU A 470 21.36 24.01 -5.29
CA LEU A 470 20.69 22.92 -4.55
C LEU A 470 21.52 21.65 -4.68
N GLU A 471 21.64 20.88 -3.57
CA GLU A 471 22.26 19.54 -3.53
C GLU A 471 21.24 18.43 -3.76
#